data_62369caca0e0de1eaae393f17f4cd517
#
_entry.id   62369caca0e0de1eaae393f17f4cd517
#
_cell.length_a   1.000
_cell.length_b   1.000
_cell.length_c   1.000
_cell.angle_alpha   90.00
_cell.angle_beta   90.00
_cell.angle_gamma   90.00
#
_symmetry.space_group_name_H-M   'P 1'
#
loop_
_entity.id
_entity.type
_entity.pdbx_description
1 polymer ?
#
loop_
_entity_poly.entity_id
_entity_poly.type
_entity_poly.pdbx_seq_one_letter_code
_entity_poly.pdbx_strand_id
1 'polypeptide(L)'
;RVRDLNGKKTLELDGSFEFVDDETQKAISRYIVTGGDIVLSIVGTIGLVSVVGDSLNEANLTENCVKLTSLSGIDRDYLYYYLKSSYGQQEIARGTVGAVQAKLPIKNIQDISIPLPDEVTQRKIADILSSLDAKIEVNQRINDNLAA
;
A
#
# COMPACT_ATOMS: atom_id res chain seq x y z
N ARG A 1 0.83 -5.87 9.05
CA ARG A 1 0.11 -5.07 10.05
C ARG A 1 0.28 -3.59 9.73
N VAL A 2 -0.62 -2.74 10.25
CA VAL A 2 -0.55 -1.28 10.01
C VAL A 2 0.82 -0.69 10.40
N ARG A 3 1.41 -1.15 11.50
CA ARG A 3 2.74 -0.69 11.96
C ARG A 3 3.88 -1.03 10.98
N ASP A 4 3.69 -2.04 10.14
CA ASP A 4 4.70 -2.49 9.17
C ASP A 4 4.65 -1.65 7.87
N LEU A 5 3.58 -0.84 7.68
CA LEU A 5 3.46 0.12 6.59
C LEU A 5 4.29 1.37 6.91
N ASN A 6 5.60 1.28 6.72
CA ASN A 6 6.61 2.22 7.21
C ASN A 6 6.85 3.43 6.29
N GLY A 7 5.96 3.69 5.35
CA GLY A 7 6.05 4.80 4.40
C GLY A 7 6.89 4.53 3.15
N LYS A 8 7.60 3.41 3.07
CA LYS A 8 8.27 2.96 1.84
C LYS A 8 7.25 2.54 0.80
N LYS A 9 7.59 2.74 -0.48
CA LYS A 9 6.73 2.31 -1.59
C LYS A 9 6.56 0.79 -1.56
N THR A 10 7.67 0.06 -1.51
CA THR A 10 7.66 -1.41 -1.52
C THR A 10 7.98 -1.95 -0.12
N LEU A 11 7.13 -2.84 0.34
CA LEU A 11 7.36 -3.60 1.56
C LEU A 11 8.17 -4.85 1.23
N GLU A 12 9.29 -5.03 1.92
CA GLU A 12 10.12 -6.22 1.84
C GLU A 12 10.24 -6.87 3.22
N LEU A 13 10.46 -8.16 3.25
CA LEU A 13 10.67 -8.91 4.49
C LEU A 13 11.91 -8.37 5.22
N ASP A 14 11.74 -8.03 6.48
CA ASP A 14 12.82 -7.66 7.38
C ASP A 14 12.64 -8.38 8.73
N GLY A 15 13.56 -8.16 9.67
CA GLY A 15 13.54 -8.81 10.98
C GLY A 15 12.41 -8.39 11.92
N SER A 16 11.55 -7.44 11.51
CA SER A 16 10.46 -6.91 12.34
C SER A 16 9.13 -7.67 12.18
N PHE A 17 9.02 -8.53 11.15
CA PHE A 17 7.81 -9.27 10.85
C PHE A 17 7.59 -10.43 11.82
N GLU A 18 6.34 -10.71 12.13
CA GLU A 18 5.90 -11.88 12.88
C GLU A 18 5.38 -12.94 11.91
N PHE A 19 5.60 -14.19 12.26
CA PHE A 19 5.18 -15.34 11.47
C PHE A 19 3.96 -16.01 12.12
N VAL A 20 3.12 -16.59 11.30
CA VAL A 20 2.02 -17.47 11.71
C VAL A 20 2.36 -18.90 11.33
N ASP A 21 1.80 -19.88 12.04
CA ASP A 21 1.92 -21.28 11.67
C ASP A 21 1.04 -21.64 10.46
N ASP A 22 1.29 -22.80 9.86
CA ASP A 22 0.60 -23.26 8.65
C ASP A 22 -0.91 -23.44 8.85
N GLU A 23 -1.33 -23.82 10.05
CA GLU A 23 -2.76 -24.02 10.37
C GLU A 23 -3.47 -22.68 10.43
N THR A 24 -2.89 -21.72 11.10
CA THR A 24 -3.37 -20.33 11.15
C THR A 24 -3.40 -19.72 9.74
N GLN A 25 -2.34 -19.89 8.94
CA GLN A 25 -2.30 -19.36 7.58
C GLN A 25 -3.42 -19.92 6.71
N LYS A 26 -3.73 -21.22 6.80
CA LYS A 26 -4.86 -21.83 6.09
C LYS A 26 -6.20 -21.25 6.53
N ALA A 27 -6.39 -21.05 7.84
CA ALA A 27 -7.62 -20.50 8.41
C ALA A 27 -7.88 -19.05 7.96
N ILE A 28 -6.82 -18.26 7.76
CA ILE A 28 -6.87 -16.85 7.35
C ILE A 28 -6.45 -16.63 5.88
N SER A 29 -6.60 -17.64 5.04
CA SER A 29 -6.15 -17.62 3.63
C SER A 29 -6.67 -16.43 2.80
N ARG A 30 -7.84 -15.88 3.14
CA ARG A 30 -8.39 -14.67 2.50
C ARG A 30 -7.50 -13.42 2.67
N TYR A 31 -6.62 -13.42 3.68
CA TYR A 31 -5.71 -12.31 3.98
C TYR A 31 -4.32 -12.50 3.36
N ILE A 32 -4.07 -13.59 2.64
CA ILE A 32 -2.80 -13.83 1.95
C ILE A 32 -2.64 -12.80 0.84
N VAL A 33 -1.46 -12.17 0.77
CA VAL A 33 -1.07 -11.24 -0.28
C VAL A 33 -0.13 -11.88 -1.28
N THR A 34 -0.09 -11.32 -2.46
CA THR A 34 0.84 -11.69 -3.53
C THR A 34 1.77 -10.52 -3.83
N GLY A 35 3.00 -10.81 -4.25
CA GLY A 35 3.91 -9.76 -4.71
C GLY A 35 3.24 -8.88 -5.78
N GLY A 36 3.33 -7.58 -5.61
CA GLY A 36 2.66 -6.59 -6.46
C GLY A 36 1.26 -6.15 -6.02
N ASP A 37 0.63 -6.81 -5.06
CA ASP A 37 -0.62 -6.28 -4.47
C ASP A 37 -0.36 -4.92 -3.81
N ILE A 38 -1.36 -4.01 -3.86
CA ILE A 38 -1.34 -2.80 -3.06
C ILE A 38 -2.02 -3.07 -1.72
N VAL A 39 -1.39 -2.69 -0.63
CA VAL A 39 -1.96 -2.76 0.72
C VAL A 39 -2.37 -1.36 1.18
N LEU A 40 -3.58 -1.25 1.70
CA LEU A 40 -4.14 -0.03 2.27
C LEU A 40 -4.58 -0.29 3.71
N SER A 41 -4.15 0.55 4.66
CA SER A 41 -4.63 0.50 6.05
C SER A 41 -6.03 1.11 6.17
N ILE A 42 -6.91 0.42 6.88
CA ILE A 42 -8.35 0.77 7.00
C ILE A 42 -8.81 0.99 8.44
N VAL A 43 -7.98 0.66 9.43
CA VAL A 43 -8.24 0.90 10.87
C VAL A 43 -6.93 1.33 11.52
N GLY A 44 -7.00 2.14 12.56
CA GLY A 44 -5.83 2.75 13.22
C GLY A 44 -5.33 3.96 12.42
N THR A 45 -4.09 3.95 11.97
CA THR A 45 -3.61 4.97 11.02
C THR A 45 -4.14 4.62 9.63
N ILE A 46 -5.26 5.23 9.25
CA ILE A 46 -5.94 4.98 7.98
C ILE A 46 -5.21 5.69 6.83
N GLY A 47 -5.18 5.07 5.65
CA GLY A 47 -4.65 5.69 4.44
C GLY A 47 -3.15 5.45 4.19
N LEU A 48 -2.48 4.61 4.99
CA LEU A 48 -1.15 4.14 4.65
C LEU A 48 -1.22 3.18 3.46
N VAL A 49 -0.40 3.42 2.45
CA VAL A 49 -0.38 2.66 1.20
C VAL A 49 1.03 2.15 0.92
N SER A 50 1.14 0.90 0.54
CA SER A 50 2.40 0.28 0.10
C SER A 50 2.13 -0.82 -0.93
N VAL A 51 3.13 -1.16 -1.70
CA VAL A 51 3.13 -2.30 -2.62
C VAL A 51 3.83 -3.48 -1.95
N VAL A 52 3.27 -4.66 -2.06
CA VAL A 52 3.87 -5.90 -1.53
C VAL A 52 5.06 -6.28 -2.42
N GLY A 53 6.24 -6.40 -1.82
CA GLY A 53 7.44 -6.91 -2.50
C GLY A 53 7.44 -8.43 -2.63
N ASP A 54 8.31 -8.95 -3.48
CA ASP A 54 8.37 -10.39 -3.78
C ASP A 54 8.77 -11.23 -2.55
N SER A 55 9.55 -10.68 -1.64
CA SER A 55 9.95 -11.35 -0.39
C SER A 55 8.79 -11.56 0.59
N LEU A 56 7.65 -10.85 0.39
CA LEU A 56 6.42 -10.99 1.17
C LEU A 56 5.31 -11.72 0.40
N ASN A 57 5.65 -12.38 -0.70
CA ASN A 57 4.69 -13.25 -1.38
C ASN A 57 4.18 -14.30 -0.40
N GLU A 58 2.87 -14.55 -0.40
CA GLU A 58 2.16 -15.45 0.52
C GLU A 58 2.15 -14.99 2.01
N ALA A 59 2.57 -13.76 2.31
CA ALA A 59 2.41 -13.20 3.65
C ALA A 59 0.93 -12.90 3.98
N ASN A 60 0.61 -12.80 5.27
CA ASN A 60 -0.74 -12.53 5.74
C ASN A 60 -0.92 -11.08 6.19
N LEU A 61 -2.03 -10.46 5.77
CA LEU A 61 -2.51 -9.21 6.34
C LEU A 61 -3.25 -9.47 7.66
N THR A 62 -3.33 -8.44 8.50
CA THR A 62 -4.32 -8.36 9.55
C THR A 62 -5.59 -7.67 9.03
N GLU A 63 -6.69 -7.82 9.75
CA GLU A 63 -8.00 -7.23 9.45
C GLU A 63 -8.00 -5.69 9.38
N ASN A 64 -6.94 -5.04 9.85
CA ASN A 64 -6.78 -3.59 9.82
C ASN A 64 -6.23 -3.07 8.48
N CYS A 65 -5.95 -3.97 7.55
CA CYS A 65 -5.49 -3.67 6.20
C CYS A 65 -6.34 -4.43 5.17
N VAL A 66 -6.43 -3.86 3.97
CA VAL A 66 -7.00 -4.53 2.80
C VAL A 66 -5.96 -4.61 1.70
N LYS A 67 -6.10 -5.57 0.81
CA LYS A 67 -5.33 -5.67 -0.43
C LYS A 67 -6.17 -5.22 -1.62
N LEU A 68 -5.55 -4.50 -2.53
CA LEU A 68 -6.08 -4.20 -3.86
C LEU A 68 -5.30 -5.09 -4.83
N THR A 69 -6.00 -6.04 -5.41
CA THR A 69 -5.42 -7.12 -6.23
C THR A 69 -6.18 -7.24 -7.55
N SER A 70 -5.65 -7.99 -8.49
CA SER A 70 -6.30 -8.25 -9.79
C SER A 70 -6.72 -6.97 -10.53
N LEU A 71 -5.85 -5.97 -10.50
CA LEU A 71 -6.09 -4.67 -11.12
C LEU A 71 -6.29 -4.84 -12.64
N SER A 72 -7.33 -4.21 -13.18
CA SER A 72 -7.63 -4.22 -14.61
C SER A 72 -7.90 -2.79 -15.09
N GLY A 73 -7.28 -2.38 -16.21
CA GLY A 73 -7.45 -1.04 -16.78
C GLY A 73 -6.76 0.08 -16.01
N ILE A 74 -6.04 -0.25 -14.95
CA ILE A 74 -5.26 0.71 -14.16
C ILE A 74 -3.85 0.16 -13.90
N ASP A 75 -2.85 1.01 -14.13
CA ASP A 75 -1.47 0.70 -13.77
C ASP A 75 -1.32 0.69 -12.25
N ARG A 76 -0.62 -0.32 -11.72
CA ARG A 76 -0.43 -0.50 -10.26
C ARG A 76 0.27 0.69 -9.62
N ASP A 77 1.35 1.14 -10.22
CA ASP A 77 2.17 2.21 -9.65
C ASP A 77 1.47 3.56 -9.77
N TYR A 78 0.70 3.78 -10.85
CA TYR A 78 -0.20 4.92 -10.97
C TYR A 78 -1.23 4.94 -9.84
N LEU A 79 -1.90 3.80 -9.56
CA LEU A 79 -2.85 3.68 -8.47
C LEU A 79 -2.20 3.94 -7.11
N TYR A 80 -1.01 3.38 -6.88
CA TYR A 80 -0.24 3.64 -5.67
C TYR A 80 -0.01 5.14 -5.46
N TYR A 81 0.50 5.84 -6.47
CA TYR A 81 0.77 7.28 -6.38
C TYR A 81 -0.51 8.11 -6.24
N TYR A 82 -1.57 7.73 -6.93
CA TYR A 82 -2.86 8.39 -6.75
C TYR A 82 -3.34 8.29 -5.29
N LEU A 83 -3.35 7.10 -4.72
CA LEU A 83 -3.77 6.90 -3.33
C LEU A 83 -2.88 7.64 -2.32
N LYS A 84 -1.60 7.80 -2.62
CA LYS A 84 -0.64 8.58 -1.81
C LYS A 84 -0.79 10.10 -1.99
N SER A 85 -1.38 10.55 -3.07
CA SER A 85 -1.55 11.98 -3.35
C SER A 85 -2.54 12.64 -2.38
N SER A 86 -2.50 13.98 -2.32
CA SER A 86 -3.46 14.75 -1.53
C SER A 86 -4.91 14.48 -1.94
N TYR A 87 -5.16 14.26 -3.22
CA TYR A 87 -6.50 13.93 -3.73
C TYR A 87 -6.94 12.53 -3.28
N GLY A 88 -6.11 11.52 -3.44
CA GLY A 88 -6.40 10.16 -2.97
C GLY A 88 -6.62 10.10 -1.46
N GLN A 89 -5.79 10.82 -0.68
CA GLN A 89 -5.95 10.91 0.77
C GLN A 89 -7.25 11.63 1.17
N GLN A 90 -7.69 12.64 0.42
CA GLN A 90 -8.99 13.28 0.65
C GLN A 90 -10.16 12.33 0.38
N GLU A 91 -10.10 11.53 -0.70
CA GLU A 91 -11.11 10.50 -0.98
C GLU A 91 -11.17 9.44 0.13
N ILE A 92 -10.02 8.97 0.60
CA ILE A 92 -9.90 8.04 1.74
C ILE A 92 -10.52 8.66 3.00
N ALA A 93 -10.18 9.91 3.30
CA ALA A 93 -10.72 10.62 4.47
C ALA A 93 -12.25 10.79 4.36
N ARG A 94 -12.76 11.12 3.17
CA ARG A 94 -14.20 11.24 2.90
C ARG A 94 -14.93 9.91 3.08
N GLY A 95 -14.29 8.80 2.70
CA GLY A 95 -14.82 7.45 2.86
C GLY A 95 -14.75 6.92 4.29
N THR A 96 -13.95 7.56 5.17
CA THR A 96 -13.73 7.11 6.55
C THR A 96 -14.94 7.46 7.42
N VAL A 97 -15.39 6.53 8.26
CA VAL A 97 -16.53 6.67 9.16
C VAL A 97 -16.16 6.34 10.60
N GLY A 98 -16.93 6.87 11.55
CA GLY A 98 -16.75 6.63 12.99
C GLY A 98 -16.02 7.76 13.71
N ALA A 99 -16.65 8.29 14.77
CA ALA A 99 -16.10 9.41 15.54
C ALA A 99 -15.11 8.98 16.63
N VAL A 100 -15.32 7.79 17.22
CA VAL A 100 -14.49 7.27 18.34
C VAL A 100 -13.46 6.27 17.80
N GLN A 101 -13.88 5.39 16.92
CA GLN A 101 -13.00 4.43 16.26
C GLN A 101 -13.20 4.56 14.76
N ALA A 102 -12.37 5.37 14.14
CA ALA A 102 -12.42 5.58 12.70
C ALA A 102 -12.07 4.30 11.94
N LYS A 103 -12.81 4.03 10.86
CA LYS A 103 -12.54 2.94 9.94
C LYS A 103 -12.92 3.32 8.51
N LEU A 104 -12.26 2.74 7.55
CA LEU A 104 -12.58 2.88 6.12
C LEU A 104 -13.26 1.57 5.65
N PRO A 105 -14.59 1.53 5.47
CA PRO A 105 -15.28 0.34 4.98
C PRO A 105 -14.85 -0.03 3.55
N ILE A 106 -14.77 -1.33 3.26
CA ILE A 106 -14.39 -1.82 1.92
C ILE A 106 -15.30 -1.23 0.83
N LYS A 107 -16.61 -1.13 1.09
CA LYS A 107 -17.54 -0.50 0.15
C LYS A 107 -17.13 0.93 -0.20
N ASN A 108 -16.71 1.73 0.80
CA ASN A 108 -16.32 3.12 0.57
C ASN A 108 -14.98 3.21 -0.19
N ILE A 109 -14.11 2.17 -0.08
CA ILE A 109 -12.90 2.08 -0.92
C ILE A 109 -13.29 1.86 -2.39
N GLN A 110 -14.28 1.01 -2.65
CA GLN A 110 -14.78 0.73 -4.00
C GLN A 110 -15.45 1.95 -4.64
N ASP A 111 -15.95 2.88 -3.83
CA ASP A 111 -16.59 4.12 -4.27
C ASP A 111 -15.59 5.27 -4.50
N ILE A 112 -14.28 5.07 -4.24
CA ILE A 112 -13.26 6.08 -4.50
C ILE A 112 -13.17 6.38 -5.99
N SER A 113 -13.37 7.64 -6.34
CA SER A 113 -13.27 8.10 -7.73
C SER A 113 -11.81 8.34 -8.10
N ILE A 114 -11.32 7.64 -9.13
CA ILE A 114 -9.95 7.72 -9.60
C ILE A 114 -9.95 8.27 -11.03
N PRO A 115 -9.27 9.39 -11.33
CA PRO A 115 -9.04 9.82 -12.71
C PRO A 115 -8.28 8.73 -13.46
N LEU A 116 -8.80 8.31 -14.61
CA LEU A 116 -8.24 7.18 -15.34
C LEU A 116 -7.85 7.63 -16.77
N PRO A 117 -6.66 8.23 -16.96
CA PRO A 117 -6.15 8.50 -18.30
C PRO A 117 -5.83 7.19 -19.03
N ASP A 118 -5.45 7.29 -20.30
CA ASP A 118 -4.99 6.11 -21.04
C ASP A 118 -3.75 5.45 -20.41
N GLU A 119 -3.54 4.16 -20.68
CA GLU A 119 -2.48 3.37 -20.04
C GLU A 119 -1.07 3.95 -20.25
N VAL A 120 -0.81 4.56 -21.43
CA VAL A 120 0.49 5.16 -21.73
C VAL A 120 0.74 6.35 -20.82
N THR A 121 -0.29 7.16 -20.61
CA THR A 121 -0.23 8.32 -19.71
C THR A 121 -0.08 7.87 -18.26
N GLN A 122 -0.82 6.85 -17.81
CA GLN A 122 -0.67 6.27 -16.46
C GLN A 122 0.77 5.85 -16.21
N ARG A 123 1.37 5.05 -17.12
CA ARG A 123 2.76 4.58 -17.00
C ARG A 123 3.76 5.73 -16.95
N LYS A 124 3.62 6.73 -17.82
CA LYS A 124 4.51 7.90 -17.80
C LYS A 124 4.49 8.64 -16.47
N ILE A 125 3.29 8.82 -15.90
CA ILE A 125 3.16 9.44 -14.56
C ILE A 125 3.85 8.59 -13.50
N ALA A 126 3.58 7.28 -13.50
CA ALA A 126 4.18 6.33 -12.57
C ALA A 126 5.71 6.29 -12.68
N ASP A 127 6.27 6.28 -13.89
CA ASP A 127 7.71 6.25 -14.14
C ASP A 127 8.42 7.50 -13.61
N ILE A 128 7.83 8.68 -13.85
CA ILE A 128 8.37 9.95 -13.34
C ILE A 128 8.42 9.93 -11.82
N LEU A 129 7.31 9.58 -11.17
CA LEU A 129 7.21 9.56 -9.71
C LEU A 129 8.11 8.49 -9.10
N SER A 130 8.19 7.29 -9.69
CA SER A 130 9.09 6.23 -9.27
C SER A 130 10.56 6.64 -9.36
N SER A 131 10.94 7.38 -10.40
CA SER A 131 12.30 7.88 -10.54
C SER A 131 12.68 8.91 -9.47
N LEU A 132 11.72 9.72 -9.02
CA LEU A 132 11.91 10.65 -7.91
C LEU A 132 12.04 9.91 -6.58
N ASP A 133 11.19 8.92 -6.31
CA ASP A 133 11.29 8.08 -5.11
C ASP A 133 12.65 7.37 -5.04
N ALA A 134 13.12 6.80 -6.15
CA ALA A 134 14.43 6.15 -6.21
C ALA A 134 15.57 7.13 -5.87
N LYS A 135 15.50 8.39 -6.32
CA LYS A 135 16.48 9.40 -5.95
C LYS A 135 16.42 9.76 -4.46
N ILE A 136 15.22 9.86 -3.91
CA ILE A 136 15.03 10.12 -2.48
C ILE A 136 15.65 9.01 -1.66
N GLU A 137 15.39 7.74 -2.01
CA GLU A 137 15.97 6.58 -1.32
C GLU A 137 17.51 6.56 -1.39
N VAL A 138 18.09 6.84 -2.57
CA VAL A 138 19.55 6.92 -2.72
C VAL A 138 20.13 8.02 -1.83
N ASN A 139 19.52 9.21 -1.83
CA ASN A 139 19.96 10.31 -0.99
C ASN A 139 19.87 9.99 0.50
N GLN A 140 18.81 9.32 0.93
CA GLN A 140 18.67 8.87 2.33
C GLN A 140 19.79 7.90 2.71
N ARG A 141 20.08 6.89 1.87
CA ARG A 141 21.22 5.96 2.11
C ARG A 141 22.57 6.66 2.18
N ILE A 142 22.77 7.66 1.31
CA ILE A 142 24.03 8.47 1.35
C ILE A 142 24.11 9.22 2.68
N ASN A 143 23.03 9.86 3.11
CA ASN A 143 23.00 10.62 4.36
C ASN A 143 23.24 9.69 5.58
N ASP A 144 22.59 8.51 5.61
CA ASP A 144 22.77 7.53 6.68
C ASP A 144 24.23 7.06 6.77
N ASN A 145 24.88 6.82 5.60
CA ASN A 145 26.29 6.44 5.56
C ASN A 145 27.26 7.58 5.94
N LEU A 146 26.87 8.83 5.75
CA LEU A 146 27.69 9.99 6.14
C LEU A 146 27.55 10.32 7.64
N ALA A 147 26.47 9.87 8.27
CA ALA A 147 26.19 10.09 9.69
C ALA A 147 26.73 8.97 10.62
N ALA A 148 27.21 7.87 10.03
CA ALA A 148 27.80 6.73 10.76
C ALA A 148 29.31 6.86 10.88
#